data_39ea7d54e8cadd767cd797a32903293b
#
_entry.id   39ea7d54e8cadd767cd797a32903293b
#
_cell.length_a   1.000
_cell.length_b   1.000
_cell.length_c   1.000
_cell.angle_alpha   90.00
_cell.angle_beta   90.00
_cell.angle_gamma   90.00
#
_symmetry.space_group_name_H-M   'P 1'
#
loop_
_entity.id
_entity.type
_entity.pdbx_description
1 polymer ?
#
loop_
_entity_poly.entity_id
_entity_poly.type
_entity_poly.pdbx_seq_one_letter_code
_entity_poly.pdbx_strand_id
1 'polypeptide(L)'
;MNTRLTPNTKRKLISLGNKRYYRVLALTVAWLILVLAAFAVFMIRPKSSFAEPQNYIILILCLLPFFPFGAHKVLLSKTFYATVSYGVNATQFEGLEWAGTRNRPTKVDVLEITFKRDDGKEILIAFKKDPFPMKGLHYGEGDRVLFVRGLKYPYKFPAAEGEKLTCPVCGTTVESEQPVCKGCRLNLSEFTK
;
A
#
# COMPACT_ATOMS: atom_id res chain seq x y z
N MET A 1 -17.44 25.04 0.86
CA MET A 1 -17.18 23.99 1.85
C MET A 1 -15.70 23.90 2.12
N ASN A 2 -15.27 23.99 3.40
CA ASN A 2 -13.85 24.00 3.75
C ASN A 2 -13.29 22.56 3.68
N THR A 3 -12.73 22.20 2.55
CA THR A 3 -12.11 20.88 2.26
C THR A 3 -10.69 20.74 2.84
N ARG A 4 -10.38 21.44 3.92
CA ARG A 4 -9.05 21.38 4.52
C ARG A 4 -9.07 20.45 5.76
N LEU A 5 -8.24 19.42 5.72
CA LEU A 5 -7.93 18.62 6.90
C LEU A 5 -7.47 19.50 8.06
N THR A 6 -7.96 19.20 9.26
CA THR A 6 -7.41 19.85 10.43
C THR A 6 -5.91 19.55 10.55
N PRO A 7 -5.08 20.50 10.95
CA PRO A 7 -3.62 20.27 11.08
C PRO A 7 -3.29 19.07 11.96
N ASN A 8 -4.13 18.82 12.95
CA ASN A 8 -3.97 17.71 13.90
C ASN A 8 -4.17 16.36 13.24
N THR A 9 -5.24 16.20 12.46
CA THR A 9 -5.54 14.97 11.70
C THR A 9 -4.44 14.66 10.70
N LYS A 10 -3.97 15.69 9.99
CA LYS A 10 -2.83 15.55 9.05
C LYS A 10 -1.58 15.04 9.75
N ARG A 11 -1.19 15.64 10.90
CA ARG A 11 -0.02 15.22 11.68
C ARG A 11 -0.14 13.77 12.15
N LYS A 12 -1.29 13.35 12.63
CA LYS A 12 -1.55 11.97 13.09
C LYS A 12 -1.45 10.97 11.94
N LEU A 13 -2.05 11.26 10.78
CA LEU A 13 -1.94 10.42 9.60
C LEU A 13 -0.49 10.26 9.11
N ILE A 14 0.26 11.36 9.08
CA ILE A 14 1.67 11.36 8.70
C ILE A 14 2.50 10.56 9.72
N SER A 15 2.24 10.73 11.02
CA SER A 15 2.92 9.97 12.08
C SER A 15 2.67 8.47 11.95
N LEU A 16 1.42 8.08 11.69
CA LEU A 16 1.04 6.68 11.47
C LEU A 16 1.75 6.09 10.23
N GLY A 17 1.75 6.83 9.13
CA GLY A 17 2.44 6.43 7.91
C GLY A 17 3.95 6.31 8.10
N ASN A 18 4.56 7.29 8.77
CA ASN A 18 5.99 7.27 9.07
C ASN A 18 6.38 6.09 9.97
N LYS A 19 5.58 5.79 11.00
CA LYS A 19 5.82 4.62 11.87
C LYS A 19 5.88 3.32 11.06
N ARG A 20 4.97 3.15 10.11
CA ARG A 20 4.96 1.98 9.22
C ARG A 20 6.15 2.01 8.26
N TYR A 21 6.44 3.16 7.65
CA TYR A 21 7.58 3.34 6.75
C TYR A 21 8.90 2.98 7.42
N TYR A 22 9.19 3.56 8.60
CA TYR A 22 10.44 3.29 9.32
C TYR A 22 10.52 1.85 9.81
N ARG A 23 9.41 1.21 10.16
CA ARG A 23 9.41 -0.23 10.49
C ARG A 23 9.82 -1.07 9.28
N VAL A 24 9.25 -0.81 8.09
CA VAL A 24 9.61 -1.53 6.87
C VAL A 24 11.08 -1.25 6.51
N LEU A 25 11.51 0.00 6.60
CA LEU A 25 12.91 0.39 6.35
C LEU A 25 13.87 -0.36 7.28
N ALA A 26 13.61 -0.35 8.59
CA ALA A 26 14.45 -1.02 9.58
C ALA A 26 14.54 -2.53 9.32
N LEU A 27 13.41 -3.19 9.03
CA LEU A 27 13.39 -4.61 8.68
C LEU A 27 14.17 -4.91 7.39
N THR A 28 14.04 -4.06 6.38
CA THR A 28 14.78 -4.21 5.12
C THR A 28 16.28 -4.05 5.33
N VAL A 29 16.69 -3.03 6.10
CA VAL A 29 18.12 -2.81 6.43
C VAL A 29 18.67 -3.96 7.27
N ALA A 30 17.94 -4.40 8.29
CA ALA A 30 18.37 -5.54 9.12
C ALA A 30 18.54 -6.82 8.28
N TRP A 31 17.61 -7.07 7.36
CA TRP A 31 17.72 -8.20 6.43
C TRP A 31 18.96 -8.10 5.54
N LEU A 32 19.21 -6.92 4.94
CA LEU A 32 20.38 -6.70 4.10
C LEU A 32 21.69 -6.91 4.86
N ILE A 33 21.78 -6.41 6.10
CA ILE A 33 22.96 -6.63 6.96
C ILE A 33 23.16 -8.13 7.21
N LEU A 34 22.10 -8.87 7.53
CA LEU A 34 22.16 -10.30 7.77
C LEU A 34 22.65 -11.07 6.53
N VAL A 35 22.11 -10.77 5.36
CA VAL A 35 22.53 -11.42 4.11
C VAL A 35 23.97 -11.07 3.74
N LEU A 36 24.38 -9.81 3.92
CA LEU A 36 25.76 -9.38 3.67
C LEU A 36 26.75 -10.03 4.65
N ALA A 37 26.38 -10.18 5.93
CA ALA A 37 27.19 -10.88 6.91
C ALA A 37 27.34 -12.37 6.56
N ALA A 38 26.26 -13.02 6.17
CA ALA A 38 26.31 -14.40 5.70
C ALA A 38 27.19 -14.55 4.44
N PHE A 39 27.09 -13.61 3.51
CA PHE A 39 27.95 -13.57 2.31
C PHE A 39 29.42 -13.37 2.67
N ALA A 40 29.75 -12.46 3.57
CA ALA A 40 31.12 -12.23 4.01
C ALA A 40 31.72 -13.49 4.65
N VAL A 41 30.97 -14.17 5.52
CA VAL A 41 31.39 -15.45 6.12
C VAL A 41 31.64 -16.51 5.05
N PHE A 42 30.78 -16.55 4.03
CA PHE A 42 30.93 -17.50 2.91
C PHE A 42 32.17 -17.21 2.07
N MET A 43 32.48 -15.94 1.78
CA MET A 43 33.61 -15.50 0.97
C MET A 43 34.98 -15.69 1.65
N ILE A 44 35.02 -15.81 2.98
CA ILE A 44 36.26 -16.10 3.73
C ILE A 44 36.72 -17.55 3.49
N ARG A 45 35.85 -18.42 2.96
CA ARG A 45 36.21 -19.81 2.63
C ARG A 45 37.17 -19.86 1.44
N PRO A 46 38.33 -20.55 1.52
CA PRO A 46 39.44 -20.44 0.56
C PRO A 46 39.18 -21.03 -0.83
N LYS A 47 37.97 -21.53 -1.13
CA LYS A 47 37.59 -22.14 -2.42
C LYS A 47 36.39 -21.47 -3.11
N SER A 48 35.87 -20.34 -2.59
CA SER A 48 34.71 -19.70 -3.20
C SER A 48 35.12 -18.74 -4.32
N SER A 49 34.56 -18.91 -5.51
CA SER A 49 34.71 -17.96 -6.63
C SER A 49 33.36 -17.24 -6.88
N PHE A 50 33.42 -16.01 -7.42
CA PHE A 50 32.20 -15.26 -7.78
C PHE A 50 31.35 -15.94 -8.86
N ALA A 51 31.93 -16.84 -9.65
CA ALA A 51 31.24 -17.55 -10.72
C ALA A 51 30.41 -18.75 -10.24
N GLU A 52 30.45 -19.09 -8.95
CA GLU A 52 29.68 -20.22 -8.44
C GLU A 52 28.20 -19.90 -8.34
N PRO A 53 27.30 -20.88 -8.65
CA PRO A 53 25.85 -20.67 -8.64
C PRO A 53 25.29 -20.22 -7.28
N GLN A 54 26.02 -20.52 -6.20
CA GLN A 54 25.66 -20.12 -4.83
C GLN A 54 25.62 -18.58 -4.66
N ASN A 55 26.43 -17.83 -5.41
CA ASN A 55 26.47 -16.36 -5.32
C ASN A 55 25.20 -15.73 -5.89
N TYR A 56 24.58 -16.37 -6.90
CA TYR A 56 23.28 -15.92 -7.44
C TYR A 56 22.15 -16.14 -6.43
N ILE A 57 22.21 -17.20 -5.64
CA ILE A 57 21.23 -17.43 -4.56
C ILE A 57 21.27 -16.29 -3.53
N ILE A 58 22.48 -15.84 -3.15
CA ILE A 58 22.64 -14.73 -2.22
C ILE A 58 22.10 -13.43 -2.80
N LEU A 59 22.36 -13.16 -4.08
CA LEU A 59 21.78 -12.01 -4.77
C LEU A 59 20.24 -12.04 -4.76
N ILE A 60 19.65 -13.19 -5.04
CA ILE A 60 18.20 -13.40 -4.98
C ILE A 60 17.68 -13.15 -3.56
N LEU A 61 18.35 -13.65 -2.52
CA LEU A 61 18.00 -13.43 -1.13
C LEU A 61 18.05 -11.95 -0.73
N CYS A 62 19.01 -11.17 -1.25
CA CYS A 62 19.04 -9.72 -1.05
C CYS A 62 17.80 -9.02 -1.65
N LEU A 63 17.29 -9.51 -2.76
CA LEU A 63 16.13 -8.92 -3.44
C LEU A 63 14.77 -9.33 -2.84
N LEU A 64 14.72 -10.39 -2.04
CA LEU A 64 13.49 -10.91 -1.44
C LEU A 64 12.61 -9.85 -0.75
N PRO A 65 13.12 -8.93 0.11
CA PRO A 65 12.24 -7.95 0.75
C PRO A 65 11.64 -6.96 -0.22
N PHE A 66 12.31 -6.71 -1.35
CA PHE A 66 11.86 -5.70 -2.31
C PHE A 66 10.67 -6.16 -3.16
N PHE A 67 10.69 -7.41 -3.64
CA PHE A 67 9.67 -7.89 -4.56
C PHE A 67 8.52 -8.63 -3.88
N PRO A 68 8.70 -9.80 -3.25
CA PRO A 68 7.58 -10.58 -2.71
C PRO A 68 6.90 -9.91 -1.51
N PHE A 69 7.65 -9.20 -0.66
CA PHE A 69 7.07 -8.50 0.49
C PHE A 69 6.60 -7.07 0.18
N GLY A 70 6.82 -6.59 -1.05
CA GLY A 70 6.34 -5.29 -1.49
C GLY A 70 6.95 -4.10 -0.75
N ALA A 71 8.14 -4.26 -0.14
CA ALA A 71 8.83 -3.19 0.55
C ALA A 71 9.07 -1.97 -0.35
N HIS A 72 9.37 -2.19 -1.64
CA HIS A 72 9.52 -1.13 -2.63
C HIS A 72 8.30 -0.21 -2.70
N LYS A 73 7.07 -0.75 -2.62
CA LYS A 73 5.83 0.05 -2.65
C LYS A 73 5.74 1.01 -1.46
N VAL A 74 6.20 0.56 -0.29
CA VAL A 74 6.23 1.38 0.92
C VAL A 74 7.35 2.38 0.88
N LEU A 75 8.56 1.96 0.48
CA LEU A 75 9.76 2.81 0.48
C LEU A 75 9.69 3.91 -0.59
N LEU A 76 9.09 3.65 -1.75
CA LEU A 76 8.91 4.63 -2.81
C LEU A 76 7.65 5.49 -2.64
N SER A 77 6.80 5.21 -1.65
CA SER A 77 5.59 5.99 -1.41
C SER A 77 5.90 7.43 -0.99
N LYS A 78 5.10 8.37 -1.46
CA LYS A 78 5.22 9.81 -1.16
C LYS A 78 3.93 10.32 -0.53
N THR A 79 4.03 11.47 0.17
CA THR A 79 2.87 12.18 0.71
C THR A 79 2.50 13.31 -0.24
N PHE A 80 1.26 13.33 -0.74
CA PHE A 80 0.74 14.38 -1.61
C PHE A 80 -0.80 14.42 -1.56
N TYR A 81 -1.35 15.55 -1.97
CA TYR A 81 -2.78 15.71 -2.16
C TYR A 81 -3.17 15.41 -3.59
N ALA A 82 -4.37 14.88 -3.78
CA ALA A 82 -4.97 14.66 -5.09
C ALA A 82 -6.48 14.76 -5.02
N THR A 83 -7.09 14.89 -6.19
CA THR A 83 -8.54 14.86 -6.38
C THR A 83 -8.88 13.67 -7.28
N VAL A 84 -9.94 12.97 -6.97
CA VAL A 84 -10.45 11.88 -7.80
C VAL A 84 -11.01 12.48 -9.08
N SER A 85 -10.43 12.15 -10.22
CA SER A 85 -10.91 12.63 -11.52
C SER A 85 -11.93 11.68 -12.12
N TYR A 86 -11.67 10.38 -12.02
CA TYR A 86 -12.48 9.36 -12.66
C TYR A 86 -12.24 8.00 -12.02
N GLY A 87 -13.29 7.16 -11.96
CA GLY A 87 -13.20 5.79 -11.48
C GLY A 87 -13.99 4.82 -12.35
N VAL A 88 -13.38 3.71 -12.74
CA VAL A 88 -13.99 2.65 -13.55
C VAL A 88 -13.84 1.31 -12.88
N ASN A 89 -14.90 0.52 -12.94
CA ASN A 89 -14.82 -0.90 -12.62
C ASN A 89 -14.26 -1.64 -13.82
N ALA A 90 -13.12 -2.26 -13.66
CA ALA A 90 -12.47 -3.06 -14.70
C ALA A 90 -12.26 -4.49 -14.21
N THR A 91 -12.14 -5.42 -15.15
CA THR A 91 -11.77 -6.81 -14.87
C THR A 91 -10.37 -7.04 -15.43
N GLN A 92 -9.41 -7.36 -14.56
CA GLN A 92 -8.06 -7.69 -14.96
C GLN A 92 -7.82 -9.20 -14.84
N PHE A 93 -6.96 -9.73 -15.71
CA PHE A 93 -6.51 -11.11 -15.62
C PHE A 93 -5.26 -11.17 -14.75
N GLU A 94 -5.32 -11.91 -13.66
CA GLU A 94 -4.21 -12.07 -12.75
C GLU A 94 -3.72 -13.52 -12.73
N GLY A 95 -2.61 -13.77 -13.42
CA GLY A 95 -1.92 -15.05 -13.37
C GLY A 95 -2.65 -16.23 -14.01
N LEU A 96 -2.04 -17.39 -13.89
CA LEU A 96 -2.60 -18.68 -14.25
C LEU A 96 -2.79 -19.45 -12.93
N GLU A 97 -4.02 -19.74 -12.58
CA GLU A 97 -4.31 -20.64 -11.47
C GLU A 97 -4.04 -22.08 -11.91
N TRP A 98 -3.16 -22.76 -11.19
CA TRP A 98 -2.91 -24.19 -11.40
C TRP A 98 -4.09 -25.00 -10.85
N ALA A 99 -5.09 -25.22 -11.65
CA ALA A 99 -6.22 -26.09 -11.35
C ALA A 99 -6.09 -27.40 -12.15
N GLY A 100 -5.25 -28.30 -11.69
CA GLY A 100 -5.06 -29.62 -12.32
C GLY A 100 -4.48 -29.53 -13.76
N THR A 101 -5.13 -30.13 -14.74
CA THR A 101 -4.65 -30.21 -16.14
C THR A 101 -5.01 -28.99 -17.01
N ARG A 102 -5.69 -27.97 -16.49
CA ARG A 102 -6.08 -26.77 -17.26
C ARG A 102 -5.71 -25.49 -16.52
N ASN A 103 -4.73 -24.76 -17.06
CA ASN A 103 -4.42 -23.40 -16.66
C ASN A 103 -5.58 -22.47 -17.07
N ARG A 104 -6.34 -21.94 -16.11
CA ARG A 104 -7.37 -20.94 -16.38
C ARG A 104 -6.87 -19.58 -15.90
N PRO A 105 -7.04 -18.52 -16.72
CA PRO A 105 -6.73 -17.16 -16.25
C PRO A 105 -7.71 -16.79 -15.13
N THR A 106 -7.18 -16.39 -13.98
CA THR A 106 -8.00 -15.90 -12.87
C THR A 106 -8.45 -14.48 -13.18
N LYS A 107 -9.78 -14.28 -13.23
CA LYS A 107 -10.37 -12.94 -13.38
C LYS A 107 -10.46 -12.28 -12.01
N VAL A 108 -9.92 -11.09 -11.89
CA VAL A 108 -10.00 -10.27 -10.68
C VAL A 108 -10.67 -8.95 -11.03
N ASP A 109 -11.75 -8.64 -10.32
CA ASP A 109 -12.38 -7.33 -10.43
C ASP A 109 -11.51 -6.28 -9.73
N VAL A 110 -11.22 -5.22 -10.44
CA VAL A 110 -10.45 -4.08 -9.96
C VAL A 110 -11.26 -2.80 -10.09
N LEU A 111 -11.03 -1.88 -9.19
CA LEU A 111 -11.49 -0.50 -9.30
C LEU A 111 -10.29 0.34 -9.71
N GLU A 112 -10.29 0.83 -10.94
CA GLU A 112 -9.29 1.75 -11.45
C GLU A 112 -9.73 3.17 -11.17
N ILE A 113 -8.91 3.93 -10.45
CA ILE A 113 -9.20 5.31 -10.10
C ILE A 113 -8.06 6.19 -10.59
N THR A 114 -8.41 7.20 -11.35
CA THR A 114 -7.49 8.27 -11.77
C THR A 114 -7.53 9.39 -10.75
N PHE A 115 -6.37 9.71 -10.19
CA PHE A 115 -6.16 10.80 -9.24
C PHE A 115 -5.36 11.91 -9.90
N LYS A 116 -5.90 13.13 -9.89
CA LYS A 116 -5.18 14.32 -10.33
C LYS A 116 -4.52 14.99 -9.13
N ARG A 117 -3.19 15.01 -9.13
CA ARG A 117 -2.40 15.67 -8.08
C ARG A 117 -2.45 17.18 -8.19
N ASP A 118 -2.13 17.88 -7.09
CA ASP A 118 -2.06 19.35 -7.07
C ASP A 118 -0.97 19.92 -7.99
N ASP A 119 0.04 19.11 -8.34
CA ASP A 119 1.07 19.47 -9.33
C ASP A 119 0.65 19.22 -10.79
N GLY A 120 -0.62 18.87 -11.02
CA GLY A 120 -1.19 18.63 -12.35
C GLY A 120 -0.94 17.23 -12.92
N LYS A 121 -0.15 16.39 -12.26
CA LYS A 121 0.12 15.02 -12.70
C LYS A 121 -1.06 14.12 -12.39
N GLU A 122 -1.37 13.22 -13.34
CA GLU A 122 -2.36 12.17 -13.14
C GLU A 122 -1.70 10.85 -12.76
N ILE A 123 -2.35 10.12 -11.86
CA ILE A 123 -1.92 8.80 -11.39
C ILE A 123 -3.11 7.86 -11.48
N LEU A 124 -2.97 6.80 -12.25
CA LEU A 124 -3.93 5.69 -12.29
C LEU A 124 -3.52 4.64 -11.25
N ILE A 125 -4.46 4.29 -10.37
CA ILE A 125 -4.25 3.24 -9.37
C ILE A 125 -5.38 2.22 -9.49
N ALA A 126 -5.00 0.96 -9.69
CA ALA A 126 -5.91 -0.17 -9.67
C ALA A 126 -5.99 -0.77 -8.26
N PHE A 127 -7.18 -0.77 -7.69
CA PHE A 127 -7.46 -1.41 -6.42
C PHE A 127 -8.19 -2.72 -6.66
N LYS A 128 -7.63 -3.84 -6.21
CA LYS A 128 -8.33 -5.12 -6.27
C LYS A 128 -9.59 -5.06 -5.41
N LYS A 129 -10.72 -5.44 -5.98
CA LYS A 129 -11.93 -5.66 -5.23
C LYS A 129 -11.76 -6.94 -4.41
N ASP A 130 -11.88 -6.81 -3.11
CA ASP A 130 -11.95 -8.00 -2.25
C ASP A 130 -13.35 -8.63 -2.43
N PRO A 131 -13.46 -9.95 -2.57
CA PRO A 131 -14.76 -10.64 -2.65
C PRO A 131 -15.60 -10.46 -1.39
N PHE A 132 -15.02 -9.97 -0.29
CA PHE A 132 -15.77 -9.70 0.94
C PHE A 132 -16.37 -8.30 0.92
N PRO A 133 -17.69 -8.13 1.15
CA PRO A 133 -18.40 -6.86 1.08
C PRO A 133 -17.96 -5.80 2.10
N MET A 134 -17.07 -6.16 3.03
CA MET A 134 -16.52 -5.23 4.01
C MET A 134 -15.42 -4.29 3.47
N LYS A 135 -14.88 -4.56 2.28
CA LYS A 135 -13.82 -3.75 1.66
C LYS A 135 -14.35 -3.04 0.42
N GLY A 136 -15.26 -2.11 0.62
CA GLY A 136 -15.67 -1.19 -0.42
C GLY A 136 -14.76 0.04 -0.45
N LEU A 137 -14.20 0.35 -1.61
CA LEU A 137 -13.50 1.62 -1.78
C LEU A 137 -14.55 2.68 -2.13
N HIS A 138 -14.70 3.68 -1.28
CA HIS A 138 -15.68 4.74 -1.44
C HIS A 138 -14.97 6.05 -1.84
N TYR A 139 -14.61 6.12 -3.12
CA TYR A 139 -14.09 7.33 -3.74
C TYR A 139 -15.01 7.73 -4.88
N GLY A 140 -15.60 8.92 -4.79
CA GLY A 140 -16.40 9.54 -5.82
C GLY A 140 -15.58 10.55 -6.63
N GLU A 141 -16.06 10.88 -7.82
CA GLU A 141 -15.48 11.95 -8.62
C GLU A 141 -15.54 13.28 -7.87
N GLY A 142 -14.45 14.04 -7.92
CA GLY A 142 -14.30 15.29 -7.17
C GLY A 142 -13.85 15.12 -5.73
N ASP A 143 -13.81 13.90 -5.18
CA ASP A 143 -13.34 13.68 -3.83
C ASP A 143 -11.90 14.10 -3.65
N ARG A 144 -11.65 14.86 -2.60
CA ARG A 144 -10.31 15.24 -2.19
C ARG A 144 -9.70 14.15 -1.32
N VAL A 145 -8.47 13.76 -1.63
CA VAL A 145 -7.76 12.70 -0.92
C VAL A 145 -6.34 13.12 -0.54
N LEU A 146 -5.84 12.53 0.54
CA LEU A 146 -4.44 12.65 0.96
C LEU A 146 -3.77 11.28 0.87
N PHE A 147 -2.80 11.17 -0.01
CA PHE A 147 -1.84 10.07 0.01
C PHE A 147 -0.81 10.32 1.10
N VAL A 148 -0.61 9.34 1.97
CA VAL A 148 0.37 9.43 3.05
C VAL A 148 1.40 8.33 2.88
N ARG A 149 2.66 8.72 2.91
CA ARG A 149 3.79 7.79 2.86
C ARG A 149 3.60 6.64 3.86
N GLY A 150 3.75 5.40 3.38
CA GLY A 150 3.62 4.21 4.22
C GLY A 150 2.18 3.71 4.42
N LEU A 151 1.15 4.44 4.06
CA LEU A 151 -0.23 3.95 4.05
C LEU A 151 -0.56 3.30 2.70
N LYS A 152 -1.47 2.32 2.75
CA LYS A 152 -1.87 1.54 1.56
C LYS A 152 -2.93 2.24 0.73
N TYR A 153 -3.86 2.93 1.39
CA TYR A 153 -4.99 3.59 0.75
C TYR A 153 -4.95 5.09 1.03
N PRO A 154 -5.35 5.94 0.06
CA PRO A 154 -5.48 7.36 0.30
C PRO A 154 -6.58 7.65 1.33
N TYR A 155 -6.39 8.67 2.12
CA TYR A 155 -7.38 9.14 3.06
C TYR A 155 -8.32 10.13 2.36
N LYS A 156 -9.62 9.79 2.28
CA LYS A 156 -10.66 10.68 1.77
C LYS A 156 -11.02 11.70 2.83
N PHE A 157 -11.17 12.96 2.44
CA PHE A 157 -11.70 13.97 3.34
C PHE A 157 -13.19 13.70 3.59
N PRO A 158 -13.61 13.63 4.85
CA PRO A 158 -15.02 13.49 5.16
C PRO A 158 -15.78 14.72 4.63
N ALA A 159 -16.80 14.48 3.84
CA ALA A 159 -17.61 15.53 3.26
C ALA A 159 -18.89 15.78 4.08
N ALA A 160 -19.52 14.75 4.62
CA ALA A 160 -20.77 14.84 5.36
C ALA A 160 -20.83 13.80 6.49
N GLU A 161 -21.73 14.06 7.46
CA GLU A 161 -22.12 13.05 8.46
C GLU A 161 -22.78 11.85 7.78
N GLY A 162 -22.45 10.64 8.24
CA GLY A 162 -22.98 9.39 7.65
C GLY A 162 -22.26 8.92 6.38
N GLU A 163 -21.28 9.66 5.88
CA GLU A 163 -20.54 9.23 4.69
C GLU A 163 -19.65 8.02 4.97
N LYS A 164 -19.63 7.08 4.02
CA LYS A 164 -18.75 5.92 4.08
C LYS A 164 -17.34 6.30 3.68
N LEU A 165 -16.39 5.96 4.54
CA LEU A 165 -14.97 6.22 4.37
C LEU A 165 -14.21 4.92 4.15
N THR A 166 -13.08 5.01 3.48
CA THR A 166 -12.14 3.90 3.34
C THR A 166 -11.04 4.04 4.38
N CYS A 167 -10.83 3.03 5.21
CA CYS A 167 -9.74 3.03 6.17
C CYS A 167 -8.39 3.11 5.46
N PRO A 168 -7.52 4.10 5.74
CA PRO A 168 -6.28 4.29 5.00
C PRO A 168 -5.24 3.19 5.24
N VAL A 169 -5.42 2.37 6.29
CA VAL A 169 -4.50 1.28 6.64
C VAL A 169 -4.89 -0.04 5.98
N CYS A 170 -6.16 -0.45 6.10
CA CYS A 170 -6.60 -1.78 5.68
C CYS A 170 -7.61 -1.78 4.51
N GLY A 171 -8.16 -0.61 4.13
CA GLY A 171 -9.17 -0.51 3.07
C GLY A 171 -10.59 -0.88 3.47
N THR A 172 -10.82 -1.25 4.74
CA THR A 172 -12.18 -1.57 5.22
C THR A 172 -13.06 -0.32 5.14
N THR A 173 -14.30 -0.49 4.70
CA THR A 173 -15.32 0.57 4.76
C THR A 173 -15.69 0.84 6.21
N VAL A 174 -15.70 2.12 6.56
CA VAL A 174 -16.08 2.61 7.89
C VAL A 174 -17.07 3.77 7.71
N GLU A 175 -18.02 3.88 8.60
CA GLU A 175 -18.90 5.06 8.68
C GLU A 175 -18.17 6.17 9.42
N SER A 176 -18.41 7.42 9.05
CA SER A 176 -17.71 8.57 9.64
C SER A 176 -17.87 8.67 11.18
N GLU A 177 -18.95 8.10 11.71
CA GLU A 177 -19.25 8.08 13.14
C GLU A 177 -18.58 6.93 13.91
N GLN A 178 -18.04 5.93 13.23
CA GLN A 178 -17.42 4.79 13.89
C GLN A 178 -16.09 5.16 14.53
N PRO A 179 -15.93 5.00 15.85
CA PRO A 179 -14.71 5.40 16.55
C PRO A 179 -13.51 4.49 16.22
N VAL A 180 -13.75 3.25 15.77
CA VAL A 180 -12.70 2.25 15.54
C VAL A 180 -12.97 1.46 14.26
N CYS A 181 -11.94 1.28 13.46
CA CYS A 181 -12.02 0.44 12.27
C CYS A 181 -12.18 -1.04 12.64
N LYS A 182 -13.24 -1.69 12.14
CA LYS A 182 -13.51 -3.11 12.39
C LYS A 182 -12.44 -4.05 11.80
N GLY A 183 -11.74 -3.61 10.73
CA GLY A 183 -10.74 -4.44 10.06
C GLY A 183 -9.36 -4.43 10.71
N CYS A 184 -8.86 -3.28 11.16
CA CYS A 184 -7.50 -3.15 11.70
C CYS A 184 -7.44 -2.54 13.11
N ARG A 185 -8.58 -2.27 13.73
CA ARG A 185 -8.72 -1.66 15.07
C ARG A 185 -8.06 -0.27 15.20
N LEU A 186 -7.84 0.42 14.09
CA LEU A 186 -7.36 1.79 14.11
C LEU A 186 -8.43 2.68 14.76
N ASN A 187 -8.02 3.52 15.70
CA ASN A 187 -8.90 4.54 16.27
C ASN A 187 -9.16 5.63 15.21
N LEU A 188 -10.40 5.75 14.76
CA LEU A 188 -10.83 6.68 13.72
C LEU A 188 -11.38 7.98 14.27
N SER A 189 -11.82 8.01 15.55
CA SER A 189 -12.35 9.22 16.18
C SER A 189 -11.35 10.39 16.18
N GLU A 190 -10.08 10.07 16.03
CA GLU A 190 -9.01 11.05 15.90
C GLU A 190 -8.91 11.68 14.51
N PHE A 191 -9.58 11.11 13.51
CA PHE A 191 -9.49 11.51 12.09
C PHE A 191 -10.81 12.11 11.58
N THR A 192 -11.92 11.91 12.29
CA THR A 192 -13.27 12.33 11.87
C THR A 192 -13.74 13.65 12.48
N LYS A 193 -12.92 14.30 13.32
CA LYS A 193 -13.23 15.60 13.95
C LYS A 193 -12.60 16.76 13.19
#